data_e0a6311fb86cf852862ad4c044e54bd6
#
_entry.id   e0a6311fb86cf852862ad4c044e54bd6
#
_cell.length_a   1.000
_cell.length_b   1.000
_cell.length_c   1.000
_cell.angle_alpha   90.00
_cell.angle_beta   90.00
_cell.angle_gamma   90.00
#
_symmetry.space_group_name_H-M   'P 1'
#
loop_
_entity.id
_entity.type
_entity.pdbx_description
1 polymer ?
#
loop_
_entity_poly.entity_id
_entity_poly.type
_entity_poly.pdbx_seq_one_letter_code
_entity_poly.pdbx_strand_id
1 'polypeptide(L)'
;MFFRKHQNLSTDIVSIDPFSQTTYLHSFRDSTLCQLDYKQKNAFIISYLQTRDVISSTIDINHNIQDSDIRDAIEIKIYDELALDASIEYVINYIETESKDVNYRSFNIFLIDTKLLQSRFLPVKETIHYIDYITTAPFLIQSLYGKYFLESNATHCFIYFQKSDAFLAVYKNGKYIYSKSLHYSLMEMHEKFCELLGERIDEEKFYKLLVKEGLSTDNIQYKIYLEQLFNDIYSYINEILVFTKRSYNIDDVDAIYVGSEIGLFNGVIEFSQNSLGMHTLPFHFNTLNNLSKEYSDQIHLLMMLSAQLYKENPDDNLNFSLYRRPPALRYRASGKLIAIILISTLSSLIYPTYQFMYNSFLHIRASQYASTFNELSIKTADIKRDLALLKSEKEKIDQLITAETKKFEFRKKLLGEIYNKKISYTIKTSMLLELFSLINKNDCKIEILDFKNNKLDVLVRNASEKKITELIQDLTALNKYSISTDKILQDDKIKVYTSKITIGVSHD
;
A
#
# COMPACT_ATOMS: atom_id res chain seq x y z
N MET A 1 -9.70 2.18 22.40
CA MET A 1 -8.88 2.90 21.43
C MET A 1 -7.79 1.96 20.93
N PHE A 2 -8.06 1.21 19.84
CA PHE A 2 -7.10 0.24 19.29
C PHE A 2 -6.25 0.94 18.25
N PHE A 3 -4.98 1.14 18.55
CA PHE A 3 -3.98 1.61 17.58
C PHE A 3 -3.91 0.62 16.40
N ARG A 4 -4.58 0.93 15.29
CA ARG A 4 -4.30 0.33 13.99
C ARG A 4 -2.92 0.82 13.56
N LYS A 5 -1.87 0.06 13.89
CA LYS A 5 -0.55 0.30 13.31
C LYS A 5 -0.65 0.04 11.80
N HIS A 6 -0.48 1.11 11.01
CA HIS A 6 -0.58 1.11 9.55
C HIS A 6 0.26 -0.02 8.94
N GLN A 7 -0.36 -0.76 8.02
CA GLN A 7 0.41 -1.53 7.05
C GLN A 7 1.29 -0.55 6.26
N ASN A 8 2.53 -0.92 5.96
CA ASN A 8 3.34 -0.25 4.96
C ASN A 8 2.69 -0.50 3.58
N LEU A 9 1.60 0.21 3.30
CA LEU A 9 1.04 0.31 1.97
C LEU A 9 2.10 1.02 1.11
N SER A 10 2.25 0.60 -0.13
CA SER A 10 3.13 1.28 -1.07
C SER A 10 2.76 2.76 -1.10
N THR A 11 3.71 3.60 -1.44
CA THR A 11 3.46 5.05 -1.60
C THR A 11 2.46 5.33 -2.73
N ASP A 12 2.19 4.35 -3.60
CA ASP A 12 1.34 4.51 -4.78
C ASP A 12 -0.16 4.46 -4.44
N ILE A 13 -0.93 5.31 -5.11
CA ILE A 13 -2.38 5.40 -5.02
C ILE A 13 -2.96 5.07 -6.40
N VAL A 14 -4.00 4.26 -6.41
CA VAL A 14 -4.79 3.96 -7.61
C VAL A 14 -6.20 4.51 -7.41
N SER A 15 -6.59 5.45 -8.26
CA SER A 15 -7.95 5.97 -8.32
C SER A 15 -8.73 5.28 -9.44
N ILE A 16 -9.94 4.81 -9.13
CA ILE A 16 -10.78 4.06 -10.06
C ILE A 16 -12.13 4.76 -10.15
N ASP A 17 -12.52 5.07 -11.36
CA ASP A 17 -13.90 5.46 -11.67
C ASP A 17 -14.67 4.20 -12.11
N PRO A 18 -15.65 3.74 -11.32
CA PRO A 18 -16.43 2.55 -11.66
C PRO A 18 -17.44 2.79 -12.79
N PHE A 19 -17.72 4.05 -13.15
CA PHE A 19 -18.72 4.44 -14.15
C PHE A 19 -18.12 4.57 -15.54
N SER A 20 -16.97 5.25 -15.65
CA SER A 20 -16.21 5.37 -16.92
C SER A 20 -15.18 4.25 -17.10
N GLN A 21 -14.96 3.42 -16.08
CA GLN A 21 -13.92 2.37 -16.02
C GLN A 21 -12.49 2.92 -16.22
N THR A 22 -12.29 4.20 -15.96
CA THR A 22 -10.97 4.82 -16.04
C THR A 22 -10.20 4.58 -14.73
N THR A 23 -8.90 4.31 -14.88
CA THR A 23 -8.02 4.03 -13.75
C THR A 23 -6.74 4.84 -13.89
N TYR A 24 -6.36 5.54 -12.83
CA TYR A 24 -5.12 6.31 -12.79
C TYR A 24 -4.25 5.88 -11.62
N LEU A 25 -2.94 5.83 -11.88
CA LEU A 25 -1.91 5.62 -10.87
C LEU A 25 -1.25 6.96 -10.52
N HIS A 26 -1.21 7.27 -9.25
CA HIS A 26 -0.36 8.31 -8.71
C HIS A 26 0.82 7.68 -7.98
N SER A 27 2.03 7.91 -8.50
CA SER A 27 3.29 7.52 -7.88
C SER A 27 3.89 8.70 -7.14
N PHE A 28 4.14 8.54 -5.84
CA PHE A 28 4.78 9.58 -5.04
C PHE A 28 6.25 9.80 -5.40
N ARG A 29 6.89 8.82 -6.06
CA ARG A 29 8.30 8.93 -6.42
C ARG A 29 8.51 9.93 -7.55
N ASP A 30 7.58 9.96 -8.49
CA ASP A 30 7.72 10.73 -9.72
C ASP A 30 6.72 11.88 -9.82
N SER A 31 5.80 12.02 -8.84
CA SER A 31 4.69 12.99 -8.85
C SER A 31 3.89 12.97 -10.16
N THR A 32 3.77 11.78 -10.76
CA THR A 32 3.10 11.59 -12.05
C THR A 32 1.75 10.93 -11.87
N LEU A 33 0.79 11.37 -12.66
CA LEU A 33 -0.50 10.73 -12.86
C LEU A 33 -0.47 10.01 -14.21
N CYS A 34 -0.61 8.69 -14.21
CA CYS A 34 -0.62 7.89 -15.42
C CYS A 34 -1.90 7.06 -15.48
N GLN A 35 -2.56 7.05 -16.64
CA GLN A 35 -3.62 6.10 -16.89
C GLN A 35 -3.04 4.67 -16.87
N LEU A 36 -3.70 3.77 -16.16
CA LEU A 36 -3.21 2.42 -15.95
C LEU A 36 -4.06 1.40 -16.69
N ASP A 37 -3.38 0.55 -17.47
CA ASP A 37 -3.99 -0.64 -18.06
C ASP A 37 -3.75 -1.91 -17.21
N TYR A 38 -3.06 -1.81 -16.04
CA TYR A 38 -2.59 -2.96 -15.27
C TYR A 38 -2.89 -2.88 -13.77
N LYS A 39 -3.02 -4.09 -13.16
CA LYS A 39 -3.18 -4.30 -11.71
C LYS A 39 -1.88 -4.02 -10.96
N GLN A 40 -1.84 -2.98 -10.15
CA GLN A 40 -0.72 -2.76 -9.25
C GLN A 40 -0.99 -3.44 -7.91
N LYS A 41 -0.20 -4.48 -7.60
CA LYS A 41 -0.23 -5.14 -6.29
C LYS A 41 0.33 -4.17 -5.24
N ASN A 42 -0.38 -4.01 -4.13
CA ASN A 42 0.01 -3.20 -2.97
C ASN A 42 -0.25 -1.68 -3.03
N ALA A 43 -0.78 -1.11 -4.11
CA ALA A 43 -1.23 0.29 -4.11
C ALA A 43 -2.44 0.48 -3.17
N PHE A 44 -2.61 1.69 -2.62
CA PHE A 44 -3.86 2.07 -1.97
C PHE A 44 -4.91 2.36 -3.04
N ILE A 45 -6.06 1.70 -2.95
CA ILE A 45 -7.10 1.79 -3.97
C ILE A 45 -8.26 2.61 -3.44
N ILE A 46 -8.60 3.68 -4.16
CA ILE A 46 -9.71 4.57 -3.87
C ILE A 46 -10.68 4.61 -5.04
N SER A 47 -11.96 4.69 -4.73
CA SER A 47 -13.03 4.88 -5.68
C SER A 47 -14.14 5.75 -5.10
N TYR A 48 -15.13 6.06 -5.91
CA TYR A 48 -16.24 6.90 -5.46
C TYR A 48 -17.61 6.37 -5.90
N LEU A 49 -18.64 6.90 -5.23
CA LEU A 49 -20.05 6.73 -5.53
C LEU A 49 -20.62 8.01 -6.11
N GLN A 50 -21.53 7.86 -7.04
CA GLN A 50 -22.32 9.01 -7.53
C GLN A 50 -23.25 9.52 -6.43
N THR A 51 -23.48 10.82 -6.44
CA THR A 51 -24.33 11.47 -5.43
C THR A 51 -25.75 10.94 -5.47
N ARG A 52 -26.26 10.62 -6.65
CA ARG A 52 -27.61 10.07 -6.86
C ARG A 52 -27.81 8.66 -6.31
N ASP A 53 -26.74 7.88 -6.14
CA ASP A 53 -26.80 6.52 -5.61
C ASP A 53 -26.88 6.50 -4.07
N VAL A 54 -26.67 7.65 -3.43
CA VAL A 54 -26.64 7.79 -1.97
C VAL A 54 -27.82 8.62 -1.49
N ILE A 55 -28.60 8.05 -0.60
CA ILE A 55 -29.67 8.76 0.09
C ILE A 55 -29.03 9.56 1.23
N SER A 56 -29.33 10.83 1.32
CA SER A 56 -28.88 11.70 2.41
C SER A 56 -30.06 12.24 3.21
N SER A 57 -29.94 12.23 4.54
CA SER A 57 -30.93 12.78 5.46
C SER A 57 -30.22 13.37 6.67
N THR A 58 -30.91 14.21 7.42
CA THR A 58 -30.44 14.74 8.70
C THR A 58 -31.34 14.26 9.79
N ILE A 59 -30.79 13.67 10.85
CA ILE A 59 -31.54 13.22 12.02
C ILE A 59 -30.96 13.82 13.31
N ASP A 60 -31.81 13.97 14.30
CA ASP A 60 -31.44 14.48 15.63
C ASP A 60 -31.49 13.34 16.65
N ILE A 61 -30.40 13.07 17.33
CA ILE A 61 -30.28 12.05 18.38
C ILE A 61 -30.19 12.74 19.72
N ASN A 62 -30.89 12.21 20.74
CA ASN A 62 -30.87 12.78 22.09
C ASN A 62 -29.45 12.80 22.66
N HIS A 63 -29.06 13.95 23.22
CA HIS A 63 -27.71 14.16 23.77
C HIS A 63 -27.30 13.17 24.88
N ASN A 64 -28.27 12.54 25.53
CA ASN A 64 -28.05 11.58 26.61
C ASN A 64 -27.55 10.21 26.13
N ILE A 65 -27.57 9.94 24.81
CA ILE A 65 -27.08 8.68 24.24
C ILE A 65 -25.55 8.69 24.25
N GLN A 66 -24.95 7.61 24.77
CA GLN A 66 -23.50 7.45 24.83
C GLN A 66 -22.91 7.29 23.42
N ASP A 67 -21.66 7.74 23.24
CA ASP A 67 -20.96 7.64 21.95
C ASP A 67 -20.85 6.21 21.42
N SER A 68 -20.80 5.19 22.32
CA SER A 68 -20.81 3.78 21.95
C SER A 68 -22.10 3.34 21.25
N ASP A 69 -23.23 3.96 21.58
CA ASP A 69 -24.57 3.54 21.19
C ASP A 69 -25.17 4.44 20.10
N ILE A 70 -24.44 5.52 19.73
CA ILE A 70 -24.90 6.48 18.70
C ILE A 70 -25.18 5.77 17.39
N ARG A 71 -24.31 4.86 16.96
CA ARG A 71 -24.48 4.15 15.69
C ARG A 71 -25.78 3.35 15.66
N ASP A 72 -26.06 2.62 16.72
CA ASP A 72 -27.27 1.81 16.81
C ASP A 72 -28.53 2.69 16.90
N ALA A 73 -28.46 3.81 17.63
CA ALA A 73 -29.54 4.79 17.70
C ALA A 73 -29.83 5.45 16.35
N ILE A 74 -28.79 5.79 15.59
CA ILE A 74 -28.91 6.31 14.22
C ILE A 74 -29.58 5.27 13.33
N GLU A 75 -29.12 4.02 13.36
CA GLU A 75 -29.64 2.95 12.52
C GLU A 75 -31.12 2.70 12.78
N ILE A 76 -31.55 2.59 14.02
CA ILE A 76 -32.96 2.42 14.39
C ILE A 76 -33.77 3.61 13.88
N LYS A 77 -33.31 4.84 14.18
CA LYS A 77 -34.09 6.05 13.88
C LYS A 77 -34.22 6.29 12.37
N ILE A 78 -33.18 6.02 11.58
CA ILE A 78 -33.23 6.27 10.14
C ILE A 78 -34.17 5.33 9.40
N TYR A 79 -34.33 4.07 9.89
CA TYR A 79 -35.32 3.15 9.34
C TYR A 79 -36.73 3.64 9.55
N ASP A 80 -37.00 4.23 10.72
CA ASP A 80 -38.34 4.79 11.04
C ASP A 80 -38.60 6.09 10.26
N GLU A 81 -37.68 7.04 10.26
CA GLU A 81 -37.89 8.37 9.65
C GLU A 81 -37.97 8.32 8.13
N LEU A 82 -37.18 7.47 7.49
CA LEU A 82 -37.21 7.32 6.03
C LEU A 82 -38.14 6.21 5.55
N ALA A 83 -38.84 5.53 6.45
CA ALA A 83 -39.68 4.38 6.15
C ALA A 83 -38.97 3.35 5.26
N LEU A 84 -37.71 3.04 5.62
CA LEU A 84 -36.87 2.13 4.85
C LEU A 84 -37.40 0.70 4.90
N ASP A 85 -37.28 -0.02 3.81
CA ASP A 85 -37.63 -1.43 3.76
C ASP A 85 -36.64 -2.26 4.61
N ALA A 86 -37.13 -2.88 5.68
CA ALA A 86 -36.33 -3.72 6.57
C ALA A 86 -35.77 -4.99 5.89
N SER A 87 -36.25 -5.33 4.69
CA SER A 87 -35.68 -6.42 3.89
C SER A 87 -34.43 -6.04 3.11
N ILE A 88 -34.12 -4.74 3.03
CA ILE A 88 -32.96 -4.20 2.32
C ILE A 88 -31.89 -3.84 3.34
N GLU A 89 -30.68 -4.36 3.12
CA GLU A 89 -29.50 -3.99 3.91
C GLU A 89 -28.87 -2.72 3.36
N TYR A 90 -28.67 -1.73 4.22
CA TYR A 90 -28.03 -0.47 3.86
C TYR A 90 -26.64 -0.34 4.50
N VAL A 91 -25.69 0.20 3.76
CA VAL A 91 -24.44 0.71 4.33
C VAL A 91 -24.73 2.15 4.81
N ILE A 92 -24.63 2.37 6.11
CA ILE A 92 -24.96 3.65 6.75
C ILE A 92 -23.68 4.30 7.27
N ASN A 93 -23.41 5.53 6.83
CA ASN A 93 -22.34 6.39 7.33
C ASN A 93 -22.94 7.73 7.79
N TYR A 94 -22.26 8.44 8.66
CA TYR A 94 -22.77 9.69 9.20
C TYR A 94 -21.65 10.67 9.57
N ILE A 95 -22.02 11.96 9.59
CA ILE A 95 -21.19 13.07 10.08
C ILE A 95 -22.02 13.82 11.12
N GLU A 96 -21.44 14.06 12.29
CA GLU A 96 -22.03 14.95 13.27
C GLU A 96 -21.96 16.40 12.78
N THR A 97 -23.07 17.11 12.87
CA THR A 97 -23.21 18.51 12.46
C THR A 97 -23.71 19.36 13.62
N GLU A 98 -23.69 20.68 13.44
CA GLU A 98 -24.19 21.60 14.47
C GLU A 98 -25.69 21.41 14.66
N SER A 99 -26.08 21.14 15.91
CA SER A 99 -27.49 21.04 16.28
C SER A 99 -28.10 22.41 16.58
N LYS A 100 -29.35 22.60 16.19
CA LYS A 100 -30.14 23.81 16.55
C LYS A 100 -30.69 23.75 17.97
N ASP A 101 -30.80 22.56 18.56
CA ASP A 101 -31.28 22.33 19.92
C ASP A 101 -30.19 21.68 20.78
N VAL A 102 -29.92 22.30 21.93
CA VAL A 102 -28.88 21.83 22.87
C VAL A 102 -29.17 20.43 23.43
N ASN A 103 -30.41 19.99 23.41
CA ASN A 103 -30.82 18.66 23.90
C ASN A 103 -30.56 17.53 22.90
N TYR A 104 -30.24 17.88 21.66
CA TYR A 104 -30.01 16.92 20.57
C TYR A 104 -28.65 17.11 19.91
N ARG A 105 -28.12 16.02 19.41
CA ARG A 105 -27.00 15.99 18.49
C ARG A 105 -27.55 15.73 17.10
N SER A 106 -27.14 16.54 16.12
CA SER A 106 -27.61 16.40 14.74
C SER A 106 -26.58 15.66 13.91
N PHE A 107 -27.05 14.73 13.09
CA PHE A 107 -26.21 13.92 12.23
C PHE A 107 -26.72 13.97 10.79
N ASN A 108 -25.83 14.30 9.87
CA ASN A 108 -26.04 14.06 8.45
C ASN A 108 -25.75 12.59 8.16
N ILE A 109 -26.76 11.87 7.71
CA ILE A 109 -26.70 10.44 7.43
C ILE A 109 -26.62 10.22 5.93
N PHE A 110 -25.80 9.26 5.54
CA PHE A 110 -25.59 8.86 4.16
C PHE A 110 -25.73 7.35 4.06
N LEU A 111 -26.67 6.90 3.27
CA LEU A 111 -26.95 5.48 3.14
C LEU A 111 -27.08 5.05 1.67
N ILE A 112 -26.63 3.83 1.41
CA ILE A 112 -26.74 3.21 0.10
C ILE A 112 -27.17 1.74 0.26
N ASP A 113 -28.06 1.30 -0.61
CA ASP A 113 -28.42 -0.12 -0.70
C ASP A 113 -27.16 -0.97 -1.00
N THR A 114 -26.93 -1.97 -0.16
CA THR A 114 -25.78 -2.89 -0.28
C THR A 114 -25.74 -3.60 -1.63
N LYS A 115 -26.91 -3.97 -2.20
CA LYS A 115 -26.97 -4.62 -3.51
C LYS A 115 -26.62 -3.63 -4.63
N LEU A 116 -27.09 -2.39 -4.53
CA LEU A 116 -26.73 -1.34 -5.49
C LEU A 116 -25.21 -1.08 -5.43
N LEU A 117 -24.66 -0.92 -4.23
CA LEU A 117 -23.22 -0.78 -4.03
C LEU A 117 -22.43 -1.95 -4.65
N GLN A 118 -22.86 -3.18 -4.39
CA GLN A 118 -22.23 -4.36 -4.96
C GLN A 118 -22.30 -4.37 -6.49
N SER A 119 -23.45 -4.03 -7.07
CA SER A 119 -23.63 -4.02 -8.53
C SER A 119 -22.72 -2.98 -9.20
N ARG A 120 -22.55 -1.79 -8.61
CA ARG A 120 -21.67 -0.73 -9.12
C ARG A 120 -20.20 -1.15 -9.15
N PHE A 121 -19.76 -1.89 -8.13
CA PHE A 121 -18.36 -2.30 -8.01
C PHE A 121 -18.05 -3.71 -8.51
N LEU A 122 -19.04 -4.45 -8.98
CA LEU A 122 -18.83 -5.80 -9.53
C LEU A 122 -17.78 -5.83 -10.65
N PRO A 123 -17.82 -4.96 -11.66
CA PRO A 123 -16.80 -4.95 -12.72
C PRO A 123 -15.39 -4.63 -12.20
N VAL A 124 -15.30 -3.72 -11.24
CA VAL A 124 -14.02 -3.36 -10.59
C VAL A 124 -13.49 -4.53 -9.78
N LYS A 125 -14.37 -5.24 -9.06
CA LYS A 125 -14.00 -6.37 -8.20
C LYS A 125 -13.48 -7.57 -8.99
N GLU A 126 -13.97 -7.82 -10.19
CA GLU A 126 -13.47 -8.87 -11.07
C GLU A 126 -11.99 -8.69 -11.41
N THR A 127 -11.55 -7.43 -11.47
CA THR A 127 -10.17 -7.09 -11.78
C THR A 127 -9.32 -6.85 -10.53
N ILE A 128 -9.91 -6.33 -9.45
CA ILE A 128 -9.22 -5.87 -8.24
C ILE A 128 -9.89 -6.46 -7.01
N HIS A 129 -9.11 -7.14 -6.15
CA HIS A 129 -9.67 -7.85 -5.00
C HIS A 129 -10.09 -6.95 -3.83
N TYR A 130 -9.46 -5.79 -3.68
CA TYR A 130 -9.65 -4.88 -2.55
C TYR A 130 -9.81 -3.45 -3.03
N ILE A 131 -10.73 -2.71 -2.42
CA ILE A 131 -10.88 -1.27 -2.57
C ILE A 131 -10.81 -0.71 -1.15
N ASP A 132 -9.75 0.03 -0.84
CA ASP A 132 -9.44 0.45 0.52
C ASP A 132 -10.38 1.57 1.01
N TYR A 133 -10.78 2.46 0.08
CA TYR A 133 -11.65 3.59 0.39
C TYR A 133 -12.65 3.84 -0.74
N ILE A 134 -13.92 3.87 -0.40
CA ILE A 134 -15.03 4.28 -1.28
C ILE A 134 -15.78 5.39 -0.57
N THR A 135 -15.93 6.54 -1.22
CA THR A 135 -16.69 7.68 -0.68
C THR A 135 -17.54 8.30 -1.77
N THR A 136 -18.36 9.31 -1.46
CA THR A 136 -19.12 10.00 -2.51
C THR A 136 -18.30 11.12 -3.14
N ALA A 137 -18.60 11.47 -4.40
CA ALA A 137 -17.92 12.56 -5.10
C ALA A 137 -17.90 13.89 -4.31
N PRO A 138 -19.01 14.34 -3.69
CA PRO A 138 -19.00 15.53 -2.83
C PRO A 138 -17.97 15.49 -1.71
N PHE A 139 -17.77 14.34 -1.03
CA PHE A 139 -16.82 14.27 0.10
C PHE A 139 -15.36 14.32 -0.32
N LEU A 140 -15.05 13.98 -1.55
CA LEU A 140 -13.69 14.12 -2.07
C LEU A 140 -13.20 15.57 -2.03
N ILE A 141 -14.12 16.55 -2.09
CA ILE A 141 -13.81 17.99 -2.03
C ILE A 141 -13.17 18.37 -0.71
N GLN A 142 -13.46 17.64 0.39
CA GLN A 142 -12.81 17.87 1.69
C GLN A 142 -11.27 17.86 1.58
N SER A 143 -10.74 17.12 0.62
CA SER A 143 -9.30 17.02 0.39
C SER A 143 -8.67 18.35 -0.03
N LEU A 144 -9.41 19.24 -0.68
CA LEU A 144 -8.90 20.56 -1.07
C LEU A 144 -8.62 21.44 0.15
N TYR A 145 -9.45 21.36 1.17
CA TYR A 145 -9.22 22.07 2.44
C TYR A 145 -8.11 21.40 3.25
N GLY A 146 -8.13 20.08 3.33
CA GLY A 146 -7.11 19.32 4.06
C GLY A 146 -5.70 19.44 3.48
N LYS A 147 -5.59 19.79 2.21
CA LYS A 147 -4.29 20.04 1.54
C LYS A 147 -4.03 21.54 1.26
N TYR A 148 -4.83 22.43 1.86
CA TYR A 148 -4.66 23.88 1.79
C TYR A 148 -4.76 24.48 0.38
N PHE A 149 -5.53 23.85 -0.53
CA PHE A 149 -5.83 24.45 -1.84
C PHE A 149 -6.91 25.51 -1.74
N LEU A 150 -7.76 25.40 -0.71
CA LEU A 150 -8.83 26.35 -0.42
C LEU A 150 -8.72 26.82 1.03
N GLU A 151 -9.09 28.08 1.24
CA GLU A 151 -9.16 28.67 2.56
C GLU A 151 -10.34 28.09 3.34
N SER A 152 -10.09 27.75 4.61
CA SER A 152 -11.11 27.16 5.48
C SER A 152 -12.07 28.17 6.11
N ASN A 153 -11.90 29.47 5.91
CA ASN A 153 -12.70 30.50 6.58
C ASN A 153 -13.86 31.02 5.72
N ALA A 154 -14.16 30.35 4.62
CA ALA A 154 -15.15 30.80 3.64
C ALA A 154 -16.22 29.72 3.40
N THR A 155 -17.33 30.17 2.81
CA THR A 155 -18.41 29.29 2.34
C THR A 155 -18.26 29.11 0.84
N HIS A 156 -18.04 27.88 0.40
CA HIS A 156 -17.88 27.56 -0.99
C HIS A 156 -19.00 26.62 -1.48
N CYS A 157 -19.45 26.87 -2.71
CA CYS A 157 -20.33 25.98 -3.43
C CYS A 157 -19.59 25.35 -4.61
N PHE A 158 -19.75 24.06 -4.80
CA PHE A 158 -19.12 23.28 -5.86
C PHE A 158 -20.20 22.68 -6.74
N ILE A 159 -20.10 22.88 -8.03
CA ILE A 159 -20.99 22.33 -9.04
C ILE A 159 -20.12 21.53 -10.01
N TYR A 160 -20.41 20.24 -10.14
CA TYR A 160 -19.62 19.39 -11.02
C TYR A 160 -20.53 18.49 -11.88
N PHE A 161 -20.29 18.53 -13.19
CA PHE A 161 -21.05 17.78 -14.17
C PHE A 161 -20.24 16.56 -14.64
N GLN A 162 -20.75 15.38 -14.38
CA GLN A 162 -20.20 14.11 -14.82
C GLN A 162 -21.06 13.55 -15.97
N LYS A 163 -20.56 12.57 -16.69
CA LYS A 163 -21.32 11.93 -17.79
C LYS A 163 -22.67 11.41 -17.33
N SER A 164 -22.69 10.71 -16.21
CA SER A 164 -23.89 10.04 -15.71
C SER A 164 -24.43 10.57 -14.38
N ASP A 165 -23.79 11.57 -13.77
CA ASP A 165 -24.28 12.28 -12.57
C ASP A 165 -23.88 13.75 -12.64
N ALA A 166 -24.51 14.57 -11.85
CA ALA A 166 -24.07 15.93 -11.57
C ALA A 166 -24.43 16.27 -10.14
N PHE A 167 -23.60 17.03 -9.47
CA PHE A 167 -23.87 17.37 -8.08
C PHE A 167 -23.54 18.82 -7.76
N LEU A 168 -24.25 19.31 -6.74
CA LEU A 168 -23.93 20.52 -6.00
C LEU A 168 -23.51 20.12 -4.60
N ALA A 169 -22.40 20.71 -4.10
CA ALA A 169 -21.96 20.53 -2.72
C ALA A 169 -21.63 21.88 -2.08
N VAL A 170 -22.00 22.07 -0.82
CA VAL A 170 -21.75 23.30 -0.05
C VAL A 170 -20.87 22.96 1.15
N TYR A 171 -19.82 23.75 1.31
CA TYR A 171 -18.87 23.68 2.40
C TYR A 171 -18.81 25.03 3.11
N LYS A 172 -18.86 25.02 4.44
CA LYS A 172 -18.70 26.21 5.28
C LYS A 172 -17.55 25.99 6.25
N ASN A 173 -16.62 26.91 6.30
CA ASN A 173 -15.43 26.80 7.15
C ASN A 173 -14.64 25.51 6.93
N GLY A 174 -14.54 25.05 5.67
CA GLY A 174 -13.86 23.82 5.31
C GLY A 174 -14.58 22.52 5.72
N LYS A 175 -15.80 22.61 6.28
CA LYS A 175 -16.63 21.47 6.66
C LYS A 175 -17.76 21.26 5.67
N TYR A 176 -18.06 20.01 5.39
CA TYR A 176 -19.24 19.64 4.59
C TYR A 176 -20.53 20.08 5.27
N ILE A 177 -21.42 20.71 4.52
CA ILE A 177 -22.75 21.12 4.97
C ILE A 177 -23.84 20.33 4.28
N TYR A 178 -23.85 20.34 2.95
CA TYR A 178 -24.93 19.79 2.17
C TYR A 178 -24.45 19.38 0.78
N SER A 179 -25.04 18.37 0.21
CA SER A 179 -24.91 18.06 -1.22
C SER A 179 -26.22 17.53 -1.80
N LYS A 180 -26.40 17.75 -3.08
CA LYS A 180 -27.56 17.30 -3.83
C LYS A 180 -27.13 16.83 -5.21
N SER A 181 -27.64 15.69 -5.66
CA SER A 181 -27.56 15.31 -7.08
C SER A 181 -28.47 16.24 -7.89
N LEU A 182 -27.92 16.71 -9.01
CA LEU A 182 -28.64 17.50 -9.99
C LEU A 182 -29.17 16.54 -11.06
N HIS A 183 -30.37 16.83 -11.58
CA HIS A 183 -30.95 16.06 -12.68
C HIS A 183 -30.49 16.59 -14.05
N TYR A 184 -29.19 16.86 -14.17
CA TYR A 184 -28.55 17.47 -15.33
C TYR A 184 -27.12 16.91 -15.50
N SER A 185 -27.00 15.56 -15.57
CA SER A 185 -25.76 14.94 -16.02
C SER A 185 -25.46 15.32 -17.45
N LEU A 186 -24.23 15.12 -17.92
CA LEU A 186 -23.88 15.43 -19.32
C LEU A 186 -24.75 14.65 -20.32
N MET A 187 -25.16 13.42 -19.99
CA MET A 187 -26.07 12.62 -20.79
C MET A 187 -27.48 13.24 -20.81
N GLU A 188 -28.00 13.64 -19.65
CA GLU A 188 -29.32 14.29 -19.54
C GLU A 188 -29.32 15.67 -20.22
N MET A 189 -28.23 16.43 -20.11
CA MET A 189 -28.03 17.67 -20.84
C MET A 189 -28.03 17.44 -22.37
N HIS A 190 -27.36 16.41 -22.85
CA HIS A 190 -27.34 16.01 -24.22
C HIS A 190 -28.75 15.65 -24.73
N GLU A 191 -29.46 14.80 -23.99
CA GLU A 191 -30.83 14.41 -24.35
C GLU A 191 -31.76 15.63 -24.41
N LYS A 192 -31.69 16.50 -23.40
CA LYS A 192 -32.49 17.72 -23.33
C LYS A 192 -32.15 18.70 -24.48
N PHE A 193 -30.88 18.84 -24.79
CA PHE A 193 -30.43 19.66 -25.92
C PHE A 193 -30.94 19.12 -27.25
N CYS A 194 -30.88 17.81 -27.48
CA CYS A 194 -31.44 17.16 -28.67
C CYS A 194 -32.96 17.34 -28.76
N GLU A 195 -33.67 17.26 -27.64
CA GLU A 195 -35.11 17.51 -27.55
C GLU A 195 -35.43 18.94 -27.96
N LEU A 196 -34.70 19.93 -27.45
CA LEU A 196 -34.89 21.35 -27.81
C LEU A 196 -34.54 21.63 -29.27
N LEU A 197 -33.49 20.97 -29.77
CA LEU A 197 -33.06 21.14 -31.16
C LEU A 197 -34.01 20.48 -32.14
N GLY A 198 -34.74 19.44 -31.72
CA GLY A 198 -35.61 18.65 -32.60
C GLY A 198 -34.87 17.63 -33.48
N GLU A 199 -33.58 17.48 -33.28
CA GLU A 199 -32.74 16.49 -33.96
C GLU A 199 -31.73 15.85 -33.02
N ARG A 200 -31.33 14.62 -33.30
CA ARG A 200 -30.33 13.91 -32.49
C ARG A 200 -28.93 14.16 -33.02
N ILE A 201 -28.11 14.80 -32.22
CA ILE A 201 -26.68 14.94 -32.49
C ILE A 201 -25.90 13.83 -31.71
N ASP A 202 -24.69 13.56 -32.20
CA ASP A 202 -23.80 12.63 -31.55
C ASP A 202 -23.32 13.17 -30.18
N GLU A 203 -23.25 12.32 -29.19
CA GLU A 203 -22.88 12.66 -27.83
C GLU A 203 -21.47 13.30 -27.74
N GLU A 204 -20.49 12.74 -28.45
CA GLU A 204 -19.16 13.34 -28.48
C GLU A 204 -19.12 14.71 -29.15
N LYS A 205 -19.98 14.93 -30.16
CA LYS A 205 -20.11 16.26 -30.82
C LYS A 205 -20.68 17.26 -29.82
N PHE A 206 -21.69 16.87 -29.06
CA PHE A 206 -22.25 17.73 -28.03
C PHE A 206 -21.19 18.08 -26.94
N TYR A 207 -20.43 17.12 -26.49
CA TYR A 207 -19.37 17.38 -25.50
C TYR A 207 -18.28 18.32 -26.07
N LYS A 208 -17.88 18.11 -27.30
CA LYS A 208 -16.94 19.00 -27.97
C LYS A 208 -17.53 20.41 -28.20
N LEU A 209 -18.83 20.51 -28.48
CA LEU A 209 -19.54 21.79 -28.59
C LEU A 209 -19.48 22.51 -27.21
N LEU A 210 -19.81 21.86 -26.10
CA LEU A 210 -19.80 22.47 -24.76
C LEU A 210 -18.44 23.04 -24.40
N VAL A 211 -17.37 22.26 -24.63
CA VAL A 211 -16.01 22.66 -24.23
C VAL A 211 -15.41 23.72 -25.15
N LYS A 212 -15.58 23.58 -26.46
CA LYS A 212 -14.92 24.47 -27.42
C LYS A 212 -15.66 25.77 -27.66
N GLU A 213 -16.96 25.68 -27.85
CA GLU A 213 -17.79 26.80 -28.22
C GLU A 213 -18.73 27.23 -27.09
N GLY A 214 -19.41 26.25 -26.47
CA GLY A 214 -20.31 26.44 -25.34
C GLY A 214 -21.34 27.53 -25.57
N LEU A 215 -21.52 28.38 -24.57
CA LEU A 215 -22.42 29.53 -24.63
C LEU A 215 -21.92 30.67 -25.52
N SER A 216 -20.69 30.57 -25.98
CA SER A 216 -20.09 31.55 -26.93
C SER A 216 -20.15 31.10 -28.39
N THR A 217 -20.93 30.05 -28.72
CA THR A 217 -21.04 29.53 -30.07
C THR A 217 -21.58 30.56 -31.04
N ASP A 218 -21.04 30.57 -32.25
CA ASP A 218 -21.50 31.43 -33.35
C ASP A 218 -22.79 30.89 -34.00
N ASN A 219 -23.14 29.61 -33.75
CA ASN A 219 -24.38 29.04 -34.25
C ASN A 219 -25.57 29.55 -33.43
N ILE A 220 -26.35 30.46 -34.01
CA ILE A 220 -27.47 31.12 -33.32
C ILE A 220 -28.48 30.12 -32.77
N GLN A 221 -28.80 29.06 -33.49
CA GLN A 221 -29.74 28.05 -33.07
C GLN A 221 -29.22 27.28 -31.85
N TYR A 222 -27.96 26.81 -31.90
CA TYR A 222 -27.33 26.15 -30.77
C TYR A 222 -27.23 27.04 -29.54
N LYS A 223 -26.91 28.32 -29.74
CA LYS A 223 -26.82 29.31 -28.68
C LYS A 223 -28.13 29.47 -27.94
N ILE A 224 -29.22 29.66 -28.66
CA ILE A 224 -30.55 29.82 -28.04
C ILE A 224 -30.91 28.60 -27.19
N TYR A 225 -30.71 27.40 -27.68
CA TYR A 225 -31.05 26.18 -26.94
C TYR A 225 -30.09 25.87 -25.83
N LEU A 226 -28.79 26.18 -25.96
CA LEU A 226 -27.85 26.10 -24.85
C LEU A 226 -28.19 27.10 -23.74
N GLU A 227 -28.47 28.35 -24.11
CA GLU A 227 -28.91 29.38 -23.14
C GLU A 227 -30.18 28.93 -22.41
N GLN A 228 -31.15 28.36 -23.11
CA GLN A 228 -32.37 27.83 -22.50
C GLN A 228 -32.03 26.66 -21.52
N LEU A 229 -31.24 25.70 -21.97
CA LEU A 229 -30.80 24.57 -21.14
C LEU A 229 -30.08 25.04 -19.87
N PHE A 230 -29.12 25.96 -20.02
CA PHE A 230 -28.38 26.49 -18.90
C PHE A 230 -29.22 27.35 -17.96
N ASN A 231 -30.20 28.09 -18.48
CA ASN A 231 -31.17 28.80 -17.64
C ASN A 231 -31.97 27.84 -16.78
N ASP A 232 -32.44 26.72 -17.31
CA ASP A 232 -33.16 25.71 -16.55
C ASP A 232 -32.28 25.12 -15.46
N ILE A 233 -31.02 24.77 -15.80
CA ILE A 233 -30.03 24.23 -14.86
C ILE A 233 -29.76 25.22 -13.73
N TYR A 234 -29.46 26.47 -14.03
CA TYR A 234 -29.09 27.46 -13.02
C TYR A 234 -30.28 27.95 -12.21
N SER A 235 -31.51 27.93 -12.77
CA SER A 235 -32.74 28.12 -11.98
C SER A 235 -32.88 27.05 -10.92
N TYR A 236 -32.69 25.78 -11.28
CA TYR A 236 -32.71 24.67 -10.34
C TYR A 236 -31.60 24.75 -9.29
N ILE A 237 -30.38 25.08 -9.72
CA ILE A 237 -29.25 25.32 -8.81
C ILE A 237 -29.57 26.44 -7.80
N ASN A 238 -30.16 27.54 -8.28
CA ASN A 238 -30.54 28.65 -7.41
C ASN A 238 -31.60 28.25 -6.37
N GLU A 239 -32.59 27.43 -6.73
CA GLU A 239 -33.55 26.87 -5.79
C GLU A 239 -32.85 26.06 -4.69
N ILE A 240 -31.91 25.20 -5.05
CA ILE A 240 -31.11 24.40 -4.10
C ILE A 240 -30.27 25.32 -3.18
N LEU A 241 -29.64 26.35 -3.73
CA LEU A 241 -28.84 27.30 -2.95
C LEU A 241 -29.70 28.09 -1.97
N VAL A 242 -30.88 28.56 -2.39
CA VAL A 242 -31.81 29.26 -1.52
C VAL A 242 -32.31 28.34 -0.39
N PHE A 243 -32.65 27.09 -0.71
CA PHE A 243 -32.98 26.08 0.28
C PHE A 243 -31.82 25.86 1.26
N THR A 244 -30.62 25.66 0.77
CA THR A 244 -29.44 25.38 1.60
C THR A 244 -29.10 26.56 2.51
N LYS A 245 -29.10 27.78 1.97
CA LYS A 245 -28.90 29.00 2.77
C LYS A 245 -29.86 29.08 3.95
N ARG A 246 -31.16 28.84 3.70
CA ARG A 246 -32.23 28.90 4.73
C ARG A 246 -32.11 27.75 5.74
N SER A 247 -31.89 26.53 5.27
CA SER A 247 -31.86 25.33 6.10
C SER A 247 -30.65 25.28 7.03
N TYR A 248 -29.48 25.74 6.56
CA TYR A 248 -28.23 25.64 7.30
C TYR A 248 -27.69 26.99 7.81
N ASN A 249 -28.54 28.02 7.78
CA ASN A 249 -28.23 29.37 8.29
C ASN A 249 -26.90 29.92 7.68
N ILE A 250 -26.85 29.91 6.37
CA ILE A 250 -25.71 30.42 5.59
C ILE A 250 -26.07 31.80 5.09
N ASP A 251 -25.31 32.81 5.51
CA ASP A 251 -25.57 34.21 5.13
C ASP A 251 -25.22 34.40 3.64
N ASP A 252 -24.01 34.02 3.25
CA ASP A 252 -23.54 34.17 1.88
C ASP A 252 -22.64 33.02 1.42
N VAL A 253 -22.48 32.87 0.10
CA VAL A 253 -21.54 31.97 -0.55
C VAL A 253 -20.44 32.83 -1.15
N ASP A 254 -19.22 32.69 -0.66
CA ASP A 254 -18.07 33.51 -1.06
C ASP A 254 -17.63 33.20 -2.49
N ALA A 255 -17.67 31.92 -2.89
CA ALA A 255 -17.32 31.51 -4.24
C ALA A 255 -18.06 30.24 -4.66
N ILE A 256 -18.38 30.20 -5.97
CA ILE A 256 -18.91 29.02 -6.64
C ILE A 256 -17.84 28.46 -7.55
N TYR A 257 -17.55 27.17 -7.43
CA TYR A 257 -16.63 26.45 -8.31
C TYR A 257 -17.42 25.58 -9.28
N VAL A 258 -17.25 25.82 -10.60
CA VAL A 258 -17.96 25.06 -11.63
C VAL A 258 -16.97 24.29 -12.49
N GLY A 259 -17.26 23.02 -12.70
CA GLY A 259 -16.43 22.15 -13.53
C GLY A 259 -17.18 20.95 -14.10
N SER A 260 -16.51 20.20 -14.94
CA SER A 260 -17.06 18.97 -15.48
C SER A 260 -15.98 17.92 -15.77
N GLU A 261 -16.42 16.69 -15.95
CA GLU A 261 -15.58 15.53 -16.30
C GLU A 261 -14.87 15.73 -17.66
N ILE A 262 -15.51 16.43 -18.59
CA ILE A 262 -15.00 16.61 -19.98
C ILE A 262 -14.19 17.90 -20.19
N GLY A 263 -14.08 18.74 -19.15
CA GLY A 263 -13.44 20.06 -19.20
C GLY A 263 -14.41 21.20 -18.90
N LEU A 264 -13.88 22.40 -18.76
CA LEU A 264 -14.71 23.57 -18.51
C LEU A 264 -15.52 23.95 -19.76
N PHE A 265 -16.82 24.15 -19.59
CA PHE A 265 -17.66 24.61 -20.69
C PHE A 265 -17.35 26.07 -21.00
N ASN A 266 -17.26 26.40 -22.30
CA ASN A 266 -16.94 27.76 -22.70
C ASN A 266 -18.12 28.70 -22.33
N GLY A 267 -17.80 29.82 -21.69
CA GLY A 267 -18.78 30.83 -21.28
C GLY A 267 -19.57 30.48 -20.01
N VAL A 268 -19.34 29.29 -19.36
CA VAL A 268 -20.12 28.88 -18.21
C VAL A 268 -19.83 29.72 -16.97
N ILE A 269 -18.62 30.20 -16.81
CA ILE A 269 -18.23 31.02 -15.63
C ILE A 269 -18.99 32.33 -15.60
N GLU A 270 -18.96 33.05 -16.73
CA GLU A 270 -19.68 34.33 -16.87
C GLU A 270 -21.18 34.12 -16.75
N PHE A 271 -21.71 33.06 -17.37
CA PHE A 271 -23.10 32.70 -17.29
C PHE A 271 -23.54 32.39 -15.86
N SER A 272 -22.77 31.59 -15.16
CA SER A 272 -23.00 31.25 -13.75
C SER A 272 -23.00 32.49 -12.85
N GLN A 273 -22.01 33.35 -13.05
CA GLN A 273 -21.88 34.61 -12.29
C GLN A 273 -23.08 35.53 -12.52
N ASN A 274 -23.53 35.64 -13.77
CA ASN A 274 -24.69 36.48 -14.12
C ASN A 274 -26.01 35.90 -13.59
N SER A 275 -26.16 34.56 -13.68
CA SER A 275 -27.40 33.88 -13.27
C SER A 275 -27.57 33.82 -11.77
N LEU A 276 -26.50 33.59 -11.00
CA LEU A 276 -26.54 33.42 -9.56
C LEU A 276 -26.14 34.68 -8.78
N GLY A 277 -25.54 35.67 -9.46
CA GLY A 277 -25.06 36.89 -8.80
C GLY A 277 -23.90 36.68 -7.82
N MET A 278 -23.16 35.58 -7.95
CA MET A 278 -22.09 35.18 -7.03
C MET A 278 -20.77 35.00 -7.76
N HIS A 279 -19.67 35.25 -7.08
CA HIS A 279 -18.34 35.05 -7.65
C HIS A 279 -18.13 33.60 -8.07
N THR A 280 -17.89 33.38 -9.37
CA THR A 280 -17.75 32.04 -9.94
C THR A 280 -16.33 31.82 -10.46
N LEU A 281 -15.78 30.65 -10.13
CA LEU A 281 -14.42 30.21 -10.46
C LEU A 281 -14.46 28.85 -11.16
N PRO A 282 -13.48 28.54 -11.99
CA PRO A 282 -13.36 27.20 -12.56
C PRO A 282 -13.00 26.18 -11.47
N PHE A 283 -13.67 25.03 -11.50
CA PHE A 283 -13.28 23.88 -10.70
C PHE A 283 -12.11 23.17 -11.36
N HIS A 284 -10.95 23.77 -11.23
CA HIS A 284 -9.72 23.27 -11.83
C HIS A 284 -8.53 23.56 -10.91
N PHE A 285 -7.98 22.50 -10.33
CA PHE A 285 -6.87 22.58 -9.37
C PHE A 285 -5.63 21.95 -9.99
N ASN A 286 -4.67 22.78 -10.36
CA ASN A 286 -3.38 22.33 -10.91
C ASN A 286 -2.45 21.91 -9.78
N THR A 287 -2.56 20.66 -9.34
CA THR A 287 -1.75 20.14 -8.23
C THR A 287 -0.49 19.41 -8.68
N LEU A 288 -0.43 19.01 -9.95
CA LEU A 288 0.64 18.19 -10.50
C LEU A 288 1.15 18.81 -11.80
N ASN A 289 2.36 19.36 -11.75
CA ASN A 289 2.99 20.08 -12.89
C ASN A 289 3.32 19.19 -14.11
N ASN A 290 3.05 17.88 -14.05
CA ASN A 290 3.45 16.91 -15.09
C ASN A 290 2.28 16.09 -15.64
N LEU A 291 1.04 16.58 -15.53
CA LEU A 291 -0.06 15.94 -16.23
C LEU A 291 0.10 16.12 -17.73
N SER A 292 -0.20 15.06 -18.48
CA SER A 292 -0.29 15.08 -19.93
C SER A 292 -1.03 16.34 -20.40
N LYS A 293 -0.72 16.83 -21.60
CA LYS A 293 -1.36 18.02 -22.20
C LYS A 293 -2.89 17.90 -22.35
N GLU A 294 -3.44 16.74 -22.02
CA GLU A 294 -4.87 16.44 -22.05
C GLU A 294 -5.51 16.73 -20.70
N TYR A 295 -6.75 17.20 -20.75
CA TYR A 295 -7.57 17.46 -19.57
C TYR A 295 -7.74 16.17 -18.76
N SER A 296 -7.46 16.23 -17.47
CA SER A 296 -7.71 15.13 -16.53
C SER A 296 -8.94 15.43 -15.70
N ASP A 297 -9.83 14.45 -15.55
CA ASP A 297 -10.99 14.58 -14.68
C ASP A 297 -10.54 14.91 -13.25
N GLN A 298 -11.10 16.01 -12.72
CA GLN A 298 -10.75 16.52 -11.40
C GLN A 298 -11.15 15.54 -10.26
N ILE A 299 -12.11 14.66 -10.49
CA ILE A 299 -12.51 13.64 -9.51
C ILE A 299 -11.34 12.68 -9.22
N HIS A 300 -10.57 12.27 -10.23
CA HIS A 300 -9.38 11.44 -10.01
C HIS A 300 -8.32 12.15 -9.16
N LEU A 301 -8.14 13.45 -9.39
CA LEU A 301 -7.25 14.27 -8.58
C LEU A 301 -7.73 14.34 -7.13
N LEU A 302 -9.01 14.63 -6.92
CA LEU A 302 -9.61 14.68 -5.57
C LEU A 302 -9.51 13.32 -4.86
N MET A 303 -9.73 12.21 -5.58
CA MET A 303 -9.52 10.87 -5.04
C MET A 303 -8.09 10.67 -4.53
N MET A 304 -7.10 11.12 -5.28
CA MET A 304 -5.70 11.00 -4.85
C MET A 304 -5.40 11.83 -3.62
N LEU A 305 -5.86 13.09 -3.59
CA LEU A 305 -5.70 13.96 -2.43
C LEU A 305 -6.41 13.37 -1.20
N SER A 306 -7.61 12.84 -1.37
CA SER A 306 -8.37 12.17 -0.31
C SER A 306 -7.65 10.92 0.21
N ALA A 307 -7.07 10.11 -0.68
CA ALA A 307 -6.27 8.95 -0.28
C ALA A 307 -5.01 9.34 0.49
N GLN A 308 -4.39 10.47 0.14
CA GLN A 308 -3.25 11.02 0.88
C GLN A 308 -3.66 11.43 2.30
N LEU A 309 -4.77 12.16 2.43
CA LEU A 309 -5.29 12.56 3.74
C LEU A 309 -5.66 11.34 4.59
N TYR A 310 -6.34 10.35 3.99
CA TYR A 310 -6.68 9.12 4.69
C TYR A 310 -5.45 8.36 5.19
N LYS A 311 -4.35 8.36 4.44
CA LYS A 311 -3.09 7.76 4.90
C LYS A 311 -2.46 8.53 6.06
N GLU A 312 -2.56 9.85 6.06
CA GLU A 312 -2.03 10.71 7.13
C GLU A 312 -2.89 10.60 8.40
N ASN A 313 -4.20 10.63 8.23
CA ASN A 313 -5.17 10.54 9.32
C ASN A 313 -6.38 9.69 8.90
N PRO A 314 -6.33 8.37 9.17
CA PRO A 314 -7.39 7.47 8.76
C PRO A 314 -8.72 7.77 9.45
N ASP A 315 -9.70 8.18 8.68
CA ASP A 315 -11.09 8.34 9.10
C ASP A 315 -11.99 7.42 8.28
N ASP A 316 -12.61 6.46 8.95
CA ASP A 316 -13.48 5.47 8.33
C ASP A 316 -14.95 5.90 8.31
N ASN A 317 -15.30 7.08 8.88
CA ASN A 317 -16.69 7.50 9.06
C ASN A 317 -17.45 7.67 7.73
N LEU A 318 -16.73 8.00 6.65
CA LEU A 318 -17.31 8.19 5.31
C LEU A 318 -16.83 7.14 4.30
N ASN A 319 -16.35 6.00 4.78
CA ASN A 319 -15.90 4.93 3.93
C ASN A 319 -17.00 3.87 3.72
N PHE A 320 -17.57 3.82 2.54
CA PHE A 320 -18.61 2.86 2.13
C PHE A 320 -18.04 1.52 1.65
N SER A 321 -16.71 1.33 1.67
CA SER A 321 -16.11 0.11 1.12
C SER A 321 -16.46 -1.14 1.91
N LEU A 322 -17.10 -2.10 1.23
CA LEU A 322 -17.28 -3.49 1.69
C LEU A 322 -16.07 -4.38 1.34
N TYR A 323 -15.14 -3.86 0.53
CA TYR A 323 -14.04 -4.63 -0.05
C TYR A 323 -12.69 -4.23 0.53
N ARG A 324 -12.68 -3.77 1.79
CA ARG A 324 -11.46 -3.33 2.48
C ARG A 324 -10.46 -4.45 2.59
N ARG A 325 -9.18 -4.12 2.49
CA ARG A 325 -8.12 -5.08 2.79
C ARG A 325 -8.26 -5.59 4.21
N PRO A 326 -8.26 -6.90 4.39
CA PRO A 326 -8.20 -7.43 5.73
C PRO A 326 -6.87 -7.01 6.38
N PRO A 327 -6.87 -6.71 7.68
CA PRO A 327 -5.65 -6.34 8.40
C PRO A 327 -4.58 -7.43 8.25
N ALA A 328 -3.30 -7.08 8.41
CA ALA A 328 -2.21 -8.05 8.31
C ALA A 328 -2.47 -9.26 9.22
N LEU A 329 -2.05 -10.45 8.80
CA LEU A 329 -2.35 -11.72 9.46
C LEU A 329 -2.12 -11.68 10.98
N ARG A 330 -1.04 -11.01 11.42
CA ARG A 330 -0.69 -10.83 12.85
C ARG A 330 -1.73 -10.10 13.69
N TYR A 331 -2.60 -9.28 13.06
CA TYR A 331 -3.65 -8.53 13.76
C TYR A 331 -5.02 -9.19 13.68
N ARG A 332 -5.18 -10.19 12.80
CA ARG A 332 -6.44 -10.94 12.68
C ARG A 332 -6.60 -11.92 13.85
N ALA A 333 -7.85 -12.24 14.17
CA ALA A 333 -8.14 -13.29 15.17
C ALA A 333 -7.47 -14.62 14.79
N SER A 334 -7.50 -14.99 13.50
CA SER A 334 -6.80 -16.17 12.97
C SER A 334 -5.28 -16.09 13.15
N GLY A 335 -4.67 -14.94 12.93
CA GLY A 335 -3.23 -14.74 13.13
C GLY A 335 -2.82 -14.81 14.60
N LYS A 336 -3.64 -14.28 15.50
CA LYS A 336 -3.43 -14.42 16.95
C LYS A 336 -3.54 -15.89 17.38
N LEU A 337 -4.51 -16.62 16.83
CA LEU A 337 -4.68 -18.05 17.10
C LEU A 337 -3.48 -18.86 16.60
N ILE A 338 -3.00 -18.58 15.38
CA ILE A 338 -1.78 -19.19 14.83
C ILE A 338 -0.57 -18.89 15.72
N ALA A 339 -0.43 -17.64 16.18
CA ALA A 339 0.67 -17.27 17.11
C ALA A 339 0.57 -18.01 18.42
N ILE A 340 -0.62 -18.15 19.00
CA ILE A 340 -0.86 -18.92 20.24
C ILE A 340 -0.50 -20.39 20.02
N ILE A 341 -0.95 -21.00 18.91
CA ILE A 341 -0.62 -22.40 18.57
C ILE A 341 0.89 -22.57 18.42
N LEU A 342 1.57 -21.64 17.70
CA LEU A 342 3.02 -21.69 17.53
C LEU A 342 3.77 -21.57 18.87
N ILE A 343 3.36 -20.64 19.73
CA ILE A 343 3.96 -20.48 21.05
C ILE A 343 3.70 -21.72 21.91
N SER A 344 2.48 -22.26 21.86
CA SER A 344 2.12 -23.48 22.61
C SER A 344 2.93 -24.70 22.13
N THR A 345 3.07 -24.90 20.82
CA THR A 345 3.87 -26.00 20.27
C THR A 345 5.35 -25.84 20.59
N LEU A 346 5.91 -24.62 20.47
CA LEU A 346 7.29 -24.33 20.88
C LEU A 346 7.49 -24.61 22.38
N SER A 347 6.57 -24.15 23.23
CA SER A 347 6.62 -24.41 24.69
C SER A 347 6.53 -25.90 25.02
N SER A 348 5.64 -26.62 24.30
CA SER A 348 5.51 -28.08 24.45
C SER A 348 6.78 -28.85 24.05
N LEU A 349 7.54 -28.32 23.07
CA LEU A 349 8.81 -28.93 22.64
C LEU A 349 9.97 -28.68 23.59
N ILE A 350 9.90 -27.71 24.50
CA ILE A 350 10.98 -27.39 25.42
C ILE A 350 11.29 -28.59 26.32
N TYR A 351 10.27 -29.23 26.88
CA TYR A 351 10.48 -30.36 27.80
C TYR A 351 11.07 -31.59 27.08
N PRO A 352 10.56 -32.08 25.96
CA PRO A 352 11.17 -33.20 25.25
C PRO A 352 12.57 -32.90 24.73
N THR A 353 12.83 -31.67 24.26
CA THR A 353 14.20 -31.29 23.82
C THR A 353 15.14 -31.22 24.99
N TYR A 354 14.73 -30.69 26.13
CA TYR A 354 15.50 -30.71 27.34
C TYR A 354 15.81 -32.15 27.79
N GLN A 355 14.79 -33.02 27.82
CA GLN A 355 14.96 -34.44 28.14
C GLN A 355 15.90 -35.16 27.16
N PHE A 356 15.75 -34.88 25.86
CA PHE A 356 16.63 -35.44 24.83
C PHE A 356 18.10 -35.00 25.04
N MET A 357 18.32 -33.71 25.25
CA MET A 357 19.67 -33.18 25.54
C MET A 357 20.24 -33.75 26.86
N TYR A 358 19.41 -33.82 27.91
CA TYR A 358 19.83 -34.36 29.17
C TYR A 358 20.19 -35.86 29.07
N ASN A 359 19.35 -36.64 28.39
CA ASN A 359 19.63 -38.05 28.17
C ASN A 359 20.88 -38.27 27.29
N SER A 360 21.04 -37.44 26.23
CA SER A 360 22.25 -37.48 25.41
C SER A 360 23.49 -37.14 26.21
N PHE A 361 23.40 -36.13 27.07
CA PHE A 361 24.51 -35.78 27.97
C PHE A 361 24.82 -36.90 28.96
N LEU A 362 23.81 -37.56 29.55
CA LEU A 362 23.98 -38.71 30.40
C LEU A 362 24.59 -39.91 29.62
N HIS A 363 24.15 -40.13 28.40
CA HIS A 363 24.74 -41.16 27.53
C HIS A 363 26.22 -40.94 27.24
N ILE A 364 26.58 -39.68 26.93
CA ILE A 364 27.98 -39.30 26.72
C ILE A 364 28.80 -39.52 27.97
N ARG A 365 28.29 -39.09 29.15
CA ARG A 365 28.95 -39.33 30.43
C ARG A 365 29.05 -40.83 30.78
N ALA A 366 27.96 -41.56 30.56
CA ALA A 366 27.96 -42.99 30.79
C ALA A 366 29.00 -43.71 29.90
N SER A 367 29.06 -43.31 28.61
CA SER A 367 30.09 -43.80 27.68
C SER A 367 31.49 -43.44 28.15
N GLN A 368 31.72 -42.21 28.61
CA GLN A 368 33.01 -41.79 29.18
C GLN A 368 33.35 -42.57 30.44
N TYR A 369 32.42 -42.78 31.36
CA TYR A 369 32.64 -43.59 32.53
C TYR A 369 32.86 -45.07 32.20
N ALA A 370 32.13 -45.58 31.18
CA ALA A 370 32.35 -46.94 30.72
C ALA A 370 33.75 -47.13 30.09
N SER A 371 34.20 -46.13 29.30
CA SER A 371 35.54 -46.16 28.70
C SER A 371 36.62 -46.04 29.74
N THR A 372 36.44 -45.11 30.71
CA THR A 372 37.39 -44.98 31.87
C THR A 372 37.36 -46.21 32.77
N PHE A 373 36.16 -46.76 33.00
CA PHE A 373 36.07 -48.02 33.76
C PHE A 373 36.76 -49.19 33.05
N ASN A 374 36.53 -49.32 31.71
CA ASN A 374 37.22 -50.34 30.92
C ASN A 374 38.73 -50.12 30.90
N GLU A 375 39.17 -48.87 30.77
CA GLU A 375 40.62 -48.53 30.85
C GLU A 375 41.21 -48.83 32.19
N LEU A 376 40.48 -48.46 33.29
CA LEU A 376 40.91 -48.79 34.64
C LEU A 376 40.88 -50.31 34.87
N SER A 377 39.86 -51.01 34.37
CA SER A 377 39.75 -52.46 34.44
C SER A 377 40.90 -53.17 33.73
N ILE A 378 41.23 -52.68 32.49
CA ILE A 378 42.38 -53.16 31.73
C ILE A 378 43.67 -52.88 32.49
N LYS A 379 43.85 -51.60 32.95
CA LYS A 379 45.01 -51.23 33.76
C LYS A 379 45.14 -52.06 35.06
N THR A 380 43.97 -52.33 35.67
CA THR A 380 43.96 -53.15 36.89
C THR A 380 44.26 -54.62 36.59
N ALA A 381 43.78 -55.11 35.44
CA ALA A 381 44.12 -56.46 34.99
C ALA A 381 45.61 -56.54 34.57
N ASP A 382 46.09 -55.49 33.87
CA ASP A 382 47.50 -55.40 33.50
C ASP A 382 48.40 -55.29 34.74
N ILE A 383 48.04 -54.44 35.70
CA ILE A 383 48.79 -54.33 36.99
C ILE A 383 48.78 -55.66 37.79
N LYS A 384 47.64 -56.38 37.79
CA LYS A 384 47.58 -57.71 38.38
C LYS A 384 48.44 -58.69 37.63
N ARG A 385 48.45 -58.60 36.28
CA ARG A 385 49.26 -59.42 35.41
C ARG A 385 50.75 -59.07 35.57
N ASP A 386 51.04 -57.77 35.61
CA ASP A 386 52.42 -57.27 35.79
C ASP A 386 52.94 -57.61 37.18
N LEU A 387 52.08 -57.55 38.26
CA LEU A 387 52.43 -58.03 39.57
C LEU A 387 52.69 -59.56 39.58
N ALA A 388 51.93 -60.32 38.79
CA ALA A 388 52.16 -61.75 38.64
C ALA A 388 53.45 -62.00 37.80
N LEU A 389 53.66 -61.17 36.76
CA LEU A 389 54.89 -61.22 35.94
C LEU A 389 56.10 -60.72 36.73
N LEU A 390 55.99 -59.62 37.47
CA LEU A 390 57.06 -59.12 38.36
C LEU A 390 57.47 -60.10 39.46
N LYS A 391 56.52 -60.87 39.95
CA LYS A 391 56.85 -61.99 40.81
C LYS A 391 57.60 -63.10 40.10
N SER A 392 57.30 -63.34 38.77
CA SER A 392 58.01 -64.28 37.94
C SER A 392 59.30 -63.73 37.34
N GLU A 393 59.33 -62.38 37.11
CA GLU A 393 60.46 -61.67 36.48
C GLU A 393 61.53 -61.27 37.47
N LYS A 394 61.21 -61.23 38.82
CA LYS A 394 62.21 -61.11 39.85
C LYS A 394 63.22 -62.25 39.77
N GLU A 395 62.83 -63.34 39.08
CA GLU A 395 63.69 -64.44 38.78
C GLU A 395 64.38 -64.35 37.39
N LYS A 396 63.89 -63.41 36.51
CA LYS A 396 64.45 -63.27 35.10
C LYS A 396 65.11 -61.92 34.78
N ILE A 397 65.12 -60.98 35.77
CA ILE A 397 65.60 -59.59 35.51
C ILE A 397 67.10 -59.51 35.16
N ASP A 398 67.93 -60.45 35.48
CA ASP A 398 69.34 -60.44 35.19
C ASP A 398 69.63 -60.73 33.61
N GLN A 399 68.62 -61.18 32.86
CA GLN A 399 68.84 -61.47 31.45
C GLN A 399 68.26 -60.36 30.51
N LEU A 400 67.54 -59.40 30.95
CA LEU A 400 66.76 -58.45 30.07
C LEU A 400 67.33 -57.04 29.99
N ILE A 401 68.33 -56.65 30.74
CA ILE A 401 68.89 -55.27 30.69
C ILE A 401 69.54 -54.96 29.33
N THR A 402 69.88 -55.98 28.56
CA THR A 402 70.56 -55.79 27.22
C THR A 402 69.57 -55.55 26.04
N ALA A 403 68.29 -55.78 26.15
CA ALA A 403 67.34 -55.66 25.01
C ALA A 403 66.64 -54.30 24.91
N GLU A 404 66.61 -53.53 25.97
CA GLU A 404 65.79 -52.29 26.06
C GLU A 404 66.41 -51.04 25.42
N THR A 405 67.78 -51.08 25.24
CA THR A 405 68.41 -49.88 24.65
C THR A 405 68.12 -49.70 23.14
N LYS A 406 67.69 -50.74 22.45
CA LYS A 406 67.39 -50.67 21.01
C LYS A 406 66.02 -50.12 20.65
N LYS A 407 65.06 -50.07 21.60
CA LYS A 407 63.68 -49.60 21.31
C LYS A 407 63.50 -48.10 21.43
N PHE A 408 64.42 -47.40 22.06
CA PHE A 408 64.27 -45.96 22.33
C PHE A 408 64.48 -45.09 21.09
N GLU A 409 65.35 -45.55 20.18
CA GLU A 409 65.67 -44.77 18.94
C GLU A 409 64.52 -44.72 17.91
N PHE A 410 63.66 -45.71 17.88
CA PHE A 410 62.56 -45.76 16.89
C PHE A 410 61.42 -44.75 17.14
N ARG A 411 61.20 -44.43 18.37
CA ARG A 411 60.06 -43.50 18.72
C ARG A 411 60.34 -42.03 18.39
N LYS A 412 61.59 -41.62 18.28
CA LYS A 412 61.97 -40.23 18.04
C LYS A 412 61.65 -39.77 16.58
N LYS A 413 61.58 -40.69 15.68
CA LYS A 413 61.37 -40.40 14.22
C LYS A 413 59.89 -40.15 13.83
N LEU A 414 58.95 -40.70 14.58
CA LEU A 414 57.52 -40.62 14.22
C LEU A 414 56.85 -39.28 14.58
N LEU A 415 57.39 -38.51 15.50
CA LEU A 415 56.85 -37.25 15.97
C LEU A 415 57.05 -36.07 15.01
N GLY A 416 58.02 -36.20 14.08
CA GLY A 416 58.35 -35.14 13.11
C GLY A 416 57.34 -34.98 11.94
N GLU A 417 56.62 -36.05 11.56
CA GLU A 417 55.76 -36.03 10.37
C GLU A 417 54.36 -35.45 10.61
N ILE A 418 53.88 -35.42 11.85
CA ILE A 418 52.51 -34.90 12.16
C ILE A 418 52.45 -33.36 12.17
N TYR A 419 53.59 -32.74 12.44
CA TYR A 419 53.67 -31.28 12.52
C TYR A 419 53.50 -30.56 11.16
N ASN A 420 53.95 -31.17 10.07
CA ASN A 420 53.99 -30.53 8.76
C ASN A 420 52.63 -30.48 8.02
N LYS A 421 51.62 -31.28 8.42
CA LYS A 421 50.30 -31.30 7.79
C LYS A 421 49.32 -30.22 8.29
N LYS A 422 49.68 -29.50 9.35
CA LYS A 422 48.79 -28.55 10.00
C LYS A 422 48.82 -27.11 9.41
N ILE A 423 49.81 -26.81 8.56
CA ILE A 423 50.09 -25.41 8.12
C ILE A 423 49.46 -25.01 6.76
N SER A 424 48.86 -25.94 6.00
CA SER A 424 48.43 -25.67 4.61
C SER A 424 46.90 -25.47 4.43
N TYR A 425 46.20 -24.76 5.33
CA TYR A 425 44.78 -24.47 5.12
C TYR A 425 44.54 -22.99 4.89
N THR A 426 44.14 -22.61 3.67
CA THR A 426 43.86 -21.25 3.26
C THR A 426 42.41 -20.84 3.64
N ILE A 427 42.29 -19.71 4.27
CA ILE A 427 41.04 -19.21 4.89
C ILE A 427 40.15 -18.53 3.83
N LYS A 428 38.98 -19.10 3.54
CA LYS A 428 37.97 -18.56 2.59
C LYS A 428 37.38 -17.22 3.02
N THR A 429 37.49 -16.84 4.28
CA THR A 429 36.86 -15.65 4.86
C THR A 429 37.52 -14.34 4.43
N SER A 430 38.81 -14.32 4.11
CA SER A 430 39.50 -13.12 3.67
C SER A 430 39.08 -12.70 2.27
N MET A 431 38.78 -13.65 1.39
CA MET A 431 38.28 -13.40 0.04
C MET A 431 36.91 -12.68 0.03
N LEU A 432 36.00 -13.10 0.91
CA LEU A 432 34.69 -12.47 1.04
C LEU A 432 34.77 -11.03 1.59
N LEU A 433 35.67 -10.77 2.52
CA LEU A 433 35.86 -9.44 3.10
C LEU A 433 36.43 -8.45 2.06
N GLU A 434 37.41 -8.87 1.25
CA GLU A 434 37.96 -8.03 0.17
C GLU A 434 36.87 -7.73 -0.88
N LEU A 435 36.07 -8.73 -1.26
CA LEU A 435 34.97 -8.58 -2.21
C LEU A 435 33.91 -7.58 -1.73
N PHE A 436 33.43 -7.71 -0.51
CA PHE A 436 32.41 -6.80 0.05
C PHE A 436 32.94 -5.37 0.18
N SER A 437 34.23 -5.18 0.48
CA SER A 437 34.80 -3.84 0.56
C SER A 437 34.78 -3.13 -0.80
N LEU A 438 35.04 -3.83 -1.90
CA LEU A 438 35.06 -3.28 -3.26
C LEU A 438 33.62 -3.02 -3.80
N ILE A 439 32.69 -3.90 -3.49
CA ILE A 439 31.27 -3.70 -3.85
C ILE A 439 30.71 -2.47 -3.16
N ASN A 440 31.04 -2.28 -1.89
CA ASN A 440 30.62 -1.10 -1.12
C ASN A 440 31.31 0.19 -1.62
N LYS A 441 32.59 0.12 -1.96
CA LYS A 441 33.33 1.27 -2.51
C LYS A 441 32.71 1.79 -3.82
N ASN A 442 32.14 0.90 -4.64
CA ASN A 442 31.55 1.24 -5.92
C ASN A 442 30.02 1.42 -5.85
N ASP A 443 29.44 1.53 -4.65
CA ASP A 443 28.00 1.70 -4.40
C ASP A 443 27.12 0.64 -5.10
N CYS A 444 27.68 -0.53 -5.40
CA CYS A 444 26.95 -1.63 -6.01
C CYS A 444 26.18 -2.43 -4.96
N LYS A 445 25.04 -2.96 -5.34
CA LYS A 445 24.24 -3.82 -4.47
C LYS A 445 24.30 -5.26 -4.97
N ILE A 446 24.45 -6.18 -4.04
CA ILE A 446 24.41 -7.62 -4.34
C ILE A 446 22.94 -8.05 -4.36
N GLU A 447 22.57 -8.78 -5.40
CA GLU A 447 21.24 -9.36 -5.55
C GLU A 447 21.25 -10.86 -5.24
N ILE A 448 22.26 -11.56 -5.74
CA ILE A 448 22.46 -12.99 -5.51
C ILE A 448 23.94 -13.23 -5.28
N LEU A 449 24.24 -14.08 -4.32
CA LEU A 449 25.57 -14.56 -4.02
C LEU A 449 25.52 -16.08 -3.85
N ASP A 450 26.14 -16.82 -4.78
CA ASP A 450 26.11 -18.27 -4.77
C ASP A 450 27.55 -18.81 -4.87
N PHE A 451 27.85 -19.84 -4.08
CA PHE A 451 29.15 -20.44 -4.03
C PHE A 451 29.09 -21.90 -4.49
N LYS A 452 29.51 -22.19 -5.72
CA LYS A 452 29.53 -23.53 -6.31
C LYS A 452 30.88 -23.87 -6.90
N ASN A 453 31.32 -25.10 -6.70
CA ASN A 453 32.53 -25.66 -7.33
C ASN A 453 33.81 -24.79 -7.18
N ASN A 454 34.03 -24.26 -5.98
CA ASN A 454 35.18 -23.38 -5.68
C ASN A 454 35.18 -22.04 -6.43
N LYS A 455 34.03 -21.65 -7.03
CA LYS A 455 33.80 -20.36 -7.67
C LYS A 455 32.67 -19.63 -6.94
N LEU A 456 32.79 -18.32 -6.85
CA LEU A 456 31.81 -17.44 -6.26
C LEU A 456 31.09 -16.67 -7.37
N ASP A 457 29.81 -16.91 -7.54
CA ASP A 457 28.93 -16.18 -8.45
C ASP A 457 28.24 -15.04 -7.70
N VAL A 458 28.43 -13.83 -8.15
CA VAL A 458 27.83 -12.63 -7.56
C VAL A 458 27.05 -11.88 -8.62
N LEU A 459 25.77 -11.71 -8.41
CA LEU A 459 24.95 -10.83 -9.23
C LEU A 459 24.90 -9.45 -8.57
N VAL A 460 25.45 -8.46 -9.25
CA VAL A 460 25.48 -7.07 -8.76
C VAL A 460 24.58 -6.19 -9.60
N ARG A 461 24.02 -5.17 -8.95
CA ARG A 461 23.18 -4.17 -9.61
C ARG A 461 23.54 -2.75 -9.18
N ASN A 462 23.40 -1.81 -10.11
CA ASN A 462 23.55 -0.39 -9.85
C ASN A 462 22.69 0.43 -10.82
N ALA A 463 22.35 1.65 -10.45
CA ALA A 463 21.63 2.60 -11.31
C ALA A 463 22.51 3.14 -12.46
N SER A 464 23.82 2.99 -12.39
CA SER A 464 24.78 3.45 -13.39
C SER A 464 25.64 2.29 -13.88
N GLU A 465 25.65 2.07 -15.19
CA GLU A 465 26.52 1.08 -15.85
C GLU A 465 27.99 1.30 -15.52
N LYS A 466 28.39 2.58 -15.46
CA LYS A 466 29.77 2.98 -15.19
C LYS A 466 30.29 2.43 -13.86
N LYS A 467 29.43 2.43 -12.83
CA LYS A 467 29.78 1.92 -11.50
C LYS A 467 30.00 0.40 -11.46
N ILE A 468 29.22 -0.34 -12.23
CA ILE A 468 29.45 -1.80 -12.38
C ILE A 468 30.76 -2.06 -13.14
N THR A 469 31.04 -1.25 -14.14
CA THR A 469 32.32 -1.36 -14.91
C THR A 469 33.52 -1.03 -14.03
N GLU A 470 33.44 0.02 -13.21
CA GLU A 470 34.46 0.39 -12.22
C GLU A 470 34.68 -0.75 -11.21
N LEU A 471 33.61 -1.38 -10.72
CA LEU A 471 33.72 -2.54 -9.82
C LEU A 471 34.43 -3.72 -10.48
N ILE A 472 34.12 -4.02 -11.75
CA ILE A 472 34.77 -5.11 -12.49
C ILE A 472 36.24 -4.79 -12.70
N GLN A 473 36.60 -3.55 -13.01
CA GLN A 473 37.97 -3.10 -13.15
C GLN A 473 38.75 -3.20 -11.82
N ASP A 474 38.18 -2.74 -10.72
CA ASP A 474 38.78 -2.82 -9.39
C ASP A 474 39.00 -4.28 -8.95
N LEU A 475 38.06 -5.17 -9.25
CA LEU A 475 38.19 -6.59 -8.97
C LEU A 475 39.31 -7.21 -9.83
N THR A 476 39.38 -6.87 -11.10
CA THR A 476 40.41 -7.40 -12.03
C THR A 476 41.80 -6.89 -11.66
N ALA A 477 41.92 -5.66 -11.16
CA ALA A 477 43.19 -5.07 -10.73
C ALA A 477 43.82 -5.76 -9.52
N LEU A 478 43.06 -6.53 -8.72
CA LEU A 478 43.59 -7.27 -7.58
C LEU A 478 44.54 -8.42 -7.99
N ASN A 479 44.47 -8.90 -9.21
CA ASN A 479 45.32 -9.99 -9.79
C ASN A 479 45.43 -11.28 -8.93
N LYS A 480 44.55 -11.43 -7.93
CA LYS A 480 44.53 -12.58 -7.00
C LYS A 480 43.52 -13.65 -7.39
N TYR A 481 42.55 -13.27 -8.23
CA TYR A 481 41.39 -14.12 -8.56
C TYR A 481 41.18 -14.17 -10.07
N SER A 482 40.73 -15.31 -10.58
CA SER A 482 40.22 -15.37 -11.96
C SER A 482 38.79 -14.82 -12.01
N ILE A 483 38.58 -13.77 -12.80
CA ILE A 483 37.29 -13.10 -12.90
C ILE A 483 36.72 -13.31 -14.29
N SER A 484 35.50 -13.77 -14.39
CA SER A 484 34.72 -13.77 -15.62
C SER A 484 33.38 -13.04 -15.38
N THR A 485 32.98 -12.25 -16.35
CA THR A 485 31.76 -11.44 -16.24
C THR A 485 30.87 -11.66 -17.44
N ASP A 486 29.55 -11.67 -17.20
CA ASP A 486 28.57 -11.63 -18.26
C ASP A 486 28.32 -10.18 -18.72
N LYS A 487 27.56 -10.03 -19.82
CA LYS A 487 27.19 -8.70 -20.32
C LYS A 487 26.39 -7.95 -19.25
N ILE A 488 26.63 -6.65 -19.13
CA ILE A 488 25.79 -5.77 -18.30
C ILE A 488 24.46 -5.63 -19.01
N LEU A 489 23.40 -6.01 -18.33
CA LEU A 489 22.03 -5.93 -18.85
C LEU A 489 21.29 -4.79 -18.16
N GLN A 490 20.55 -4.04 -18.94
CA GLN A 490 19.64 -3.03 -18.39
C GLN A 490 18.25 -3.62 -18.31
N ASP A 491 17.62 -3.49 -17.17
CA ASP A 491 16.18 -3.79 -17.01
C ASP A 491 15.39 -2.55 -17.43
N ASP A 492 14.72 -2.65 -18.57
CA ASP A 492 13.94 -1.55 -19.17
C ASP A 492 12.79 -1.04 -18.28
N LYS A 493 12.35 -1.84 -17.30
CA LYS A 493 11.26 -1.48 -16.38
C LYS A 493 11.73 -0.66 -15.19
N ILE A 494 12.95 -0.87 -14.72
CA ILE A 494 13.44 -0.28 -13.46
C ILE A 494 14.64 0.65 -13.71
N LYS A 495 15.15 0.73 -14.95
CA LYS A 495 16.37 1.48 -15.32
C LYS A 495 17.58 1.19 -14.41
N VAL A 496 17.76 -0.06 -14.08
CA VAL A 496 18.88 -0.54 -13.27
C VAL A 496 19.70 -1.50 -14.11
N TYR A 497 21.01 -1.39 -13.99
CA TYR A 497 21.96 -2.28 -14.65
C TYR A 497 22.31 -3.43 -13.73
N THR A 498 22.41 -4.63 -14.30
CA THR A 498 22.84 -5.84 -13.59
C THR A 498 23.94 -6.55 -14.35
N SER A 499 24.86 -7.15 -13.62
CA SER A 499 25.89 -8.01 -14.19
C SER A 499 26.21 -9.16 -13.25
N LYS A 500 26.38 -10.31 -13.82
CA LYS A 500 26.87 -11.50 -13.10
C LYS A 500 28.38 -11.56 -13.18
N ILE A 501 29.05 -11.62 -12.05
CA ILE A 501 30.49 -11.72 -11.91
C ILE A 501 30.81 -13.07 -11.26
N THR A 502 31.58 -13.87 -11.92
CA THR A 502 32.06 -15.15 -11.39
C THR A 502 33.55 -15.03 -11.02
N ILE A 503 33.86 -15.31 -9.76
CA ILE A 503 35.19 -15.16 -9.16
C ILE A 503 35.71 -16.56 -8.78
N GLY A 504 36.80 -16.96 -9.34
CA GLY A 504 37.50 -18.20 -9.01
C GLY A 504 38.83 -17.95 -8.29
N VAL A 505 39.20 -18.82 -7.39
CA VAL A 505 40.54 -18.76 -6.77
C VAL A 505 41.55 -19.21 -7.83
N SER A 506 42.48 -18.34 -8.21
CA SER A 506 43.64 -18.73 -9.05
C SER A 506 44.57 -19.62 -8.20
N HIS A 507 44.68 -20.88 -8.56
CA HIS A 507 45.77 -21.72 -8.06
C HIS A 507 46.96 -21.52 -9.01
N ASP A 508 47.91 -20.69 -8.62
CA ASP A 508 49.28 -20.81 -9.06
C ASP A 508 50.04 -21.78 -8.17
#